data_9f143a1464c320165058a9fb3280e7cb
#
_entry.id   9f143a1464c320165058a9fb3280e7cb
#
_cell.length_a   1.000
_cell.length_b   1.000
_cell.length_c   1.000
_cell.angle_alpha   90.00
_cell.angle_beta   90.00
_cell.angle_gamma   90.00
#
_symmetry.space_group_name_H-M   'P 1'
#
loop_
_entity.id
_entity.type
_entity.pdbx_description
1 polymer ?
#
loop_
_entity_poly.entity_id
_entity_poly.type
_entity_poly.pdbx_seq_one_letter_code
_entity_poly.pdbx_strand_id
1 'polypeptide(L)'
;MKQSVMSVFCVTLLGFGMLGTSQAAGGDPVAGKAKADTCLGCHGVPSYTNVYPTYNVPKLGGQHPDYIIAALKAYKAGDRAHKTMQAQASTLSDQDMADIAAYFASIQ
;
A
#
# COMPACT_ATOMS: atom_id res chain seq x y z
N MET A 1 -48.94 2.71 -57.65
CA MET A 1 -47.72 3.31 -57.11
C MET A 1 -47.62 2.92 -55.63
N LYS A 2 -46.76 1.95 -55.33
CA LYS A 2 -46.56 1.43 -53.97
C LYS A 2 -45.31 2.09 -53.39
N GLN A 3 -45.48 2.93 -52.39
CA GLN A 3 -44.37 3.46 -51.63
C GLN A 3 -44.04 2.47 -50.50
N SER A 4 -42.88 1.83 -50.61
CA SER A 4 -42.31 1.01 -49.57
C SER A 4 -41.64 1.90 -48.54
N VAL A 5 -42.22 1.90 -47.34
CA VAL A 5 -41.61 2.56 -46.18
C VAL A 5 -40.61 1.58 -45.56
N MET A 6 -39.36 1.90 -45.77
CA MET A 6 -38.26 1.13 -45.18
C MET A 6 -38.03 1.62 -43.74
N SER A 7 -38.51 0.85 -42.77
CA SER A 7 -38.25 1.10 -41.34
C SER A 7 -36.80 0.81 -41.04
N VAL A 8 -36.05 1.88 -40.77
CA VAL A 8 -34.69 1.76 -40.23
C VAL A 8 -34.80 1.49 -38.72
N PHE A 9 -34.53 0.26 -38.35
CA PHE A 9 -34.35 -0.10 -36.93
C PHE A 9 -33.00 0.42 -36.47
N CYS A 10 -33.01 1.50 -35.71
CA CYS A 10 -31.86 2.02 -35.02
C CYS A 10 -31.64 1.19 -33.73
N VAL A 11 -30.76 0.21 -33.79
CA VAL A 11 -30.35 -0.55 -32.62
C VAL A 11 -29.31 0.29 -31.88
N THR A 12 -29.76 0.98 -30.85
CA THR A 12 -28.88 1.64 -29.88
C THR A 12 -28.26 0.58 -28.96
N LEU A 13 -27.03 0.17 -29.26
CA LEU A 13 -26.18 -0.58 -28.32
C LEU A 13 -25.83 0.34 -27.17
N LEU A 14 -26.56 0.20 -26.05
CA LEU A 14 -26.15 0.74 -24.77
C LEU A 14 -24.90 -0.05 -24.31
N GLY A 15 -23.73 0.50 -24.60
CA GLY A 15 -22.48 0.05 -24.03
C GLY A 15 -22.51 0.28 -22.53
N PHE A 16 -22.72 -0.79 -21.76
CA PHE A 16 -22.55 -0.79 -20.31
C PHE A 16 -21.06 -0.69 -20.03
N GLY A 17 -20.53 0.52 -19.98
CA GLY A 17 -19.18 0.80 -19.52
C GLY A 17 -19.09 0.38 -18.07
N MET A 18 -18.45 -0.77 -17.80
CA MET A 18 -17.97 -1.10 -16.46
C MET A 18 -16.92 -0.03 -16.09
N LEU A 19 -17.35 0.99 -15.34
CA LEU A 19 -16.46 1.83 -14.57
C LEU A 19 -15.83 0.93 -13.52
N GLY A 20 -14.71 0.31 -13.86
CA GLY A 20 -13.84 -0.29 -12.88
C GLY A 20 -13.43 0.82 -11.91
N THR A 21 -14.02 0.85 -10.74
CA THR A 21 -13.51 1.63 -9.63
C THR A 21 -12.12 1.09 -9.34
N SER A 22 -11.10 1.79 -9.81
CA SER A 22 -9.74 1.62 -9.32
C SER A 22 -9.78 2.03 -7.86
N GLN A 23 -10.05 1.06 -7.00
CA GLN A 23 -9.86 1.21 -5.57
C GLN A 23 -8.34 1.38 -5.42
N ALA A 24 -7.90 2.61 -5.21
CA ALA A 24 -6.61 2.82 -4.60
C ALA A 24 -6.61 1.94 -3.36
N ALA A 25 -5.76 0.94 -3.32
CA ALA A 25 -5.73 -0.03 -2.23
C ALA A 25 -5.34 0.71 -0.95
N GLY A 26 -6.35 1.23 -0.26
CA GLY A 26 -6.21 1.67 1.11
C GLY A 26 -5.80 0.46 1.92
N GLY A 27 -4.70 0.55 2.69
CA GLY A 27 -4.29 -0.55 3.55
C GLY A 27 -5.32 -0.80 4.66
N ASP A 28 -5.43 -2.04 5.08
CA ASP A 28 -6.23 -2.44 6.23
C ASP A 28 -5.38 -2.40 7.51
N PRO A 29 -5.66 -1.50 8.47
CA PRO A 29 -4.88 -1.39 9.70
C PRO A 29 -5.00 -2.64 10.60
N VAL A 30 -6.08 -3.42 10.51
CA VAL A 30 -6.24 -4.66 11.28
C VAL A 30 -5.31 -5.75 10.73
N ALA A 31 -5.32 -5.95 9.42
CA ALA A 31 -4.37 -6.83 8.75
C ALA A 31 -2.92 -6.34 8.96
N GLY A 32 -2.70 -5.04 8.89
CA GLY A 32 -1.42 -4.38 9.10
C GLY A 32 -0.83 -4.63 10.48
N LYS A 33 -1.66 -4.66 11.51
CA LYS A 33 -1.21 -4.98 12.88
C LYS A 33 -0.56 -6.35 12.95
N ALA A 34 -1.18 -7.36 12.37
CA ALA A 34 -0.62 -8.72 12.35
C ALA A 34 0.66 -8.81 11.52
N LYS A 35 0.73 -8.07 10.40
CA LYS A 35 1.90 -8.05 9.51
C LYS A 35 3.06 -7.22 10.07
N ALA A 36 2.78 -6.26 10.96
CA ALA A 36 3.78 -5.39 11.58
C ALA A 36 4.49 -6.02 12.80
N ASP A 37 4.22 -7.27 13.13
CA ASP A 37 4.75 -7.91 14.35
C ASP A 37 6.28 -7.84 14.40
N THR A 38 6.96 -8.15 13.30
CA THR A 38 8.43 -8.06 13.24
C THR A 38 8.93 -6.60 13.26
N CYS A 39 8.13 -5.64 12.82
CA CYS A 39 8.48 -4.22 12.84
C CYS A 39 8.48 -3.67 14.27
N LEU A 40 7.50 -4.10 15.07
CA LEU A 40 7.29 -3.62 16.44
C LEU A 40 8.44 -3.98 17.37
N GLY A 41 9.20 -5.03 17.09
CA GLY A 41 10.38 -5.40 17.87
C GLY A 41 11.45 -4.31 17.92
N CYS A 42 11.50 -3.44 16.90
CA CYS A 42 12.38 -2.28 16.85
C CYS A 42 11.58 -0.97 16.90
N HIS A 43 10.62 -0.80 16.02
CA HIS A 43 9.84 0.44 15.86
C HIS A 43 8.77 0.64 16.96
N GLY A 44 8.45 -0.38 17.73
CA GLY A 44 7.53 -0.30 18.86
C GLY A 44 8.19 0.10 20.18
N VAL A 45 9.52 0.17 20.24
CA VAL A 45 10.27 0.51 21.45
C VAL A 45 10.64 1.98 21.42
N PRO A 46 10.17 2.81 22.38
CA PRO A 46 10.52 4.23 22.42
C PRO A 46 12.03 4.44 22.49
N SER A 47 12.52 5.36 21.66
CA SER A 47 13.94 5.77 21.62
C SER A 47 14.93 4.59 21.43
N TYR A 48 14.50 3.54 20.74
CA TYR A 48 15.35 2.37 20.52
C TYR A 48 16.56 2.72 19.64
N THR A 49 17.73 2.35 20.13
CA THR A 49 19.00 2.45 19.40
C THR A 49 19.58 1.06 19.28
N ASN A 50 19.83 0.62 18.05
CA ASN A 50 20.56 -0.63 17.82
C ASN A 50 22.03 -0.44 18.19
N VAL A 51 22.61 -1.43 18.86
CA VAL A 51 23.96 -1.30 19.43
C VAL A 51 25.04 -1.66 18.43
N TYR A 52 24.79 -2.66 17.59
CA TYR A 52 25.80 -3.17 16.68
C TYR A 52 25.18 -3.73 15.38
N PRO A 53 25.32 -3.02 14.24
CA PRO A 53 25.83 -1.65 14.10
C PRO A 53 24.96 -0.62 14.81
N THR A 54 25.56 0.49 15.24
CA THR A 54 24.83 1.53 15.98
C THR A 54 24.00 2.38 15.03
N TYR A 55 22.68 2.42 15.24
CA TYR A 55 21.77 3.34 14.56
C TYR A 55 20.50 3.56 15.37
N ASN A 56 19.90 4.75 15.22
CA ASN A 56 18.63 5.06 15.83
C ASN A 56 17.49 4.45 15.00
N VAL A 57 16.52 3.83 15.69
CA VAL A 57 15.32 3.31 15.05
C VAL A 57 14.21 4.35 15.13
N PRO A 58 13.67 4.83 14.00
CA PRO A 58 12.67 5.88 14.02
C PRO A 58 11.33 5.40 14.55
N LYS A 59 10.59 6.29 15.21
CA LYS A 59 9.18 6.08 15.55
C LYS A 59 8.36 6.11 14.25
N LEU A 60 7.52 5.10 14.05
CA LEU A 60 6.62 5.02 12.89
C LEU A 60 5.17 5.38 13.23
N GLY A 61 4.74 5.27 14.49
CA GLY A 61 3.40 5.64 14.91
C GLY A 61 3.06 7.09 14.53
N GLY A 62 1.90 7.29 13.90
CA GLY A 62 1.45 8.59 13.44
C GLY A 62 2.08 9.08 12.13
N GLN A 63 2.94 8.30 11.48
CA GLN A 63 3.56 8.67 10.20
C GLN A 63 2.54 8.57 9.06
N HIS A 64 2.73 9.39 8.02
CA HIS A 64 1.91 9.34 6.82
C HIS A 64 2.04 7.99 6.11
N PRO A 65 0.91 7.32 5.77
CA PRO A 65 0.96 6.00 5.17
C PRO A 65 1.70 5.98 3.82
N ASP A 66 1.52 6.99 2.99
CA ASP A 66 2.22 7.08 1.70
C ASP A 66 3.74 7.16 1.87
N TYR A 67 4.21 7.85 2.91
CA TYR A 67 5.64 7.91 3.22
C TYR A 67 6.18 6.53 3.64
N ILE A 68 5.44 5.79 4.48
CA ILE A 68 5.84 4.45 4.90
C ILE A 68 5.91 3.51 3.70
N ILE A 69 4.91 3.54 2.83
CA ILE A 69 4.88 2.74 1.60
C ILE A 69 6.08 3.06 0.70
N ALA A 70 6.33 4.35 0.45
CA ALA A 70 7.46 4.78 -0.37
C ALA A 70 8.80 4.34 0.21
N ALA A 71 8.97 4.46 1.53
CA ALA A 71 10.18 4.03 2.22
C ALA A 71 10.40 2.51 2.12
N LEU A 72 9.35 1.70 2.36
CA LEU A 72 9.43 0.25 2.25
C LEU A 72 9.77 -0.20 0.83
N LYS A 73 9.16 0.43 -0.18
CA LYS A 73 9.49 0.18 -1.60
C LYS A 73 10.94 0.51 -1.92
N ALA A 74 11.43 1.65 -1.44
CA ALA A 74 12.81 2.07 -1.64
C ALA A 74 13.81 1.12 -0.96
N TYR A 75 13.52 0.63 0.23
CA TYR A 75 14.34 -0.40 0.88
C TYR A 75 14.33 -1.72 0.11
N LYS A 76 13.14 -2.17 -0.33
CA LYS A 76 13.00 -3.41 -1.11
C LYS A 76 13.76 -3.35 -2.42
N ALA A 77 13.71 -2.21 -3.12
CA ALA A 77 14.42 -1.99 -4.38
C ALA A 77 15.94 -1.80 -4.21
N GLY A 78 16.40 -1.48 -2.99
CA GLY A 78 17.80 -1.15 -2.72
C GLY A 78 18.15 0.32 -2.96
N ASP A 79 17.17 1.16 -3.29
CA ASP A 79 17.36 2.61 -3.52
C ASP A 79 17.66 3.36 -2.22
N ARG A 80 17.21 2.81 -1.10
CA ARG A 80 17.51 3.31 0.23
C ARG A 80 18.42 2.32 0.97
N ALA A 81 19.62 2.76 1.29
CA ALA A 81 20.65 1.90 1.89
C ALA A 81 20.40 1.68 3.38
N HIS A 82 19.97 0.49 3.77
CA HIS A 82 19.91 0.00 5.14
C HIS A 82 19.70 -1.51 5.16
N LYS A 83 20.71 -2.28 5.46
CA LYS A 83 20.68 -3.75 5.33
C LYS A 83 19.54 -4.42 6.08
N THR A 84 19.30 -4.01 7.32
CA THR A 84 18.19 -4.57 8.13
C THR A 84 16.84 -4.26 7.51
N MET A 85 16.59 -3.00 7.11
CA MET A 85 15.33 -2.62 6.51
C MET A 85 15.14 -3.23 5.12
N GLN A 86 16.20 -3.39 4.35
CA GLN A 86 16.15 -4.09 3.07
C GLN A 86 15.73 -5.56 3.28
N ALA A 87 16.27 -6.23 4.27
CA ALA A 87 15.89 -7.60 4.61
C ALA A 87 14.41 -7.68 5.04
N GLN A 88 13.95 -6.77 5.89
CA GLN A 88 12.56 -6.73 6.34
C GLN A 88 11.58 -6.45 5.18
N ALA A 89 11.91 -5.54 4.29
CA ALA A 89 11.05 -5.16 3.18
C ALA A 89 11.04 -6.17 2.02
N SER A 90 12.07 -7.02 1.91
CA SER A 90 12.31 -7.89 0.75
C SER A 90 11.15 -8.84 0.44
N THR A 91 10.47 -9.34 1.47
CA THR A 91 9.39 -10.33 1.37
C THR A 91 8.00 -9.71 1.30
N LEU A 92 7.86 -8.39 1.52
CA LEU A 92 6.58 -7.71 1.55
C LEU A 92 6.01 -7.53 0.14
N SER A 93 4.73 -7.82 -0.03
CA SER A 93 3.95 -7.41 -1.20
C SER A 93 3.54 -5.94 -1.10
N ASP A 94 3.06 -5.37 -2.20
CA ASP A 94 2.53 -4.00 -2.19
C ASP A 94 1.34 -3.86 -1.23
N GLN A 95 0.49 -4.88 -1.13
CA GLN A 95 -0.62 -4.90 -0.18
C GLN A 95 -0.13 -4.98 1.26
N ASP A 96 0.90 -5.78 1.55
CA ASP A 96 1.48 -5.83 2.90
C ASP A 96 2.04 -4.48 3.32
N MET A 97 2.72 -3.78 2.42
CA MET A 97 3.23 -2.44 2.67
C MET A 97 2.10 -1.43 2.95
N ALA A 98 0.99 -1.52 2.19
CA ALA A 98 -0.18 -0.67 2.40
C ALA A 98 -0.85 -0.93 3.76
N ASP A 99 -1.03 -2.20 4.12
CA ASP A 99 -1.66 -2.60 5.39
C ASP A 99 -0.80 -2.18 6.59
N ILE A 100 0.51 -2.45 6.54
CA ILE A 100 1.47 -2.03 7.58
C ILE A 100 1.48 -0.51 7.73
N ALA A 101 1.48 0.22 6.62
CA ALA A 101 1.44 1.68 6.63
C ALA A 101 0.14 2.21 7.26
N ALA A 102 -1.01 1.62 6.93
CA ALA A 102 -2.30 1.97 7.54
C ALA A 102 -2.30 1.73 9.05
N TYR A 103 -1.71 0.63 9.50
CA TYR A 103 -1.59 0.34 10.93
C TYR A 103 -0.75 1.39 11.65
N PHE A 104 0.46 1.68 11.20
CA PHE A 104 1.32 2.68 11.84
C PHE A 104 0.71 4.09 11.80
N ALA A 105 0.02 4.45 10.74
CA ALA A 105 -0.69 5.73 10.64
C ALA A 105 -1.85 5.84 11.65
N SER A 106 -2.45 4.71 12.06
CA SER A 106 -3.57 4.67 13.00
C SER A 106 -3.18 4.75 14.48
N ILE A 107 -1.90 4.57 14.80
CA ILE A 107 -1.38 4.61 16.17
C ILE A 107 -0.55 5.89 16.39
N GLN A 108 -0.59 6.41 17.63
CA GLN A 108 0.12 7.64 18.02
C GLN A 108 1.34 7.33 18.91
#